data_f9ce11746beb25d6a170370d12972c5c
#
_entry.id   f9ce11746beb25d6a170370d12972c5c
#
_cell.length_a   1.000
_cell.length_b   1.000
_cell.length_c   1.000
_cell.angle_alpha   90.00
_cell.angle_beta   90.00
_cell.angle_gamma   90.00
#
_symmetry.space_group_name_H-M   'P 1'
#
loop_
_entity.id
_entity.type
_entity.pdbx_description
1 polymer ?
#
loop_
_entity_poly.entity_id
_entity_poly.type
_entity_poly.pdbx_seq_one_letter_code
_entity_poly.pdbx_strand_id
1 'polypeptide(L)'
;MQSCKTFFVLVVLGFVGAQSAIAQPRFGAQGAEAEPARMQQWLVPSPDPETAAHALLFRPSGDGPFPLALIAHASTQNVLRRAQMPQPEYRALAAWLVGRGFAVLVPERPGHGATGGRYLEDQGGCDEADYSRSGYATADSIKAALSYLREQPFVRQDGTVIVGHSAGAWGALALAGENPKGVSAIIAFAPGRGGHANDLPNQVCAPHTLMQSAAEFGEDTHVPVIWLVAANDSYFSPDLSRQLADAFRTGGGRVDFRVLPASGSEGHWLAETEAGVKMAGSELDSALKALAPVAAKKR
;
A
#
# COMPACT_ATOMS: atom_id res chain seq x y z
N MET A 1 -80.48 -38.11 -11.84
CA MET A 1 -79.66 -37.05 -11.25
C MET A 1 -78.23 -37.56 -11.22
N GLN A 2 -77.39 -37.22 -12.24
CA GLN A 2 -75.98 -37.62 -12.33
C GLN A 2 -75.15 -36.40 -11.94
N SER A 3 -74.30 -36.54 -10.87
CA SER A 3 -73.43 -35.49 -10.38
C SER A 3 -72.09 -35.57 -11.11
N CYS A 4 -71.81 -34.55 -11.88
CA CYS A 4 -70.54 -34.38 -12.58
C CYS A 4 -69.49 -33.78 -11.61
N LYS A 5 -68.45 -34.52 -11.23
CA LYS A 5 -67.32 -34.03 -10.42
C LYS A 5 -66.20 -33.55 -11.36
N THR A 6 -66.03 -32.24 -11.46
CA THR A 6 -64.94 -31.61 -12.21
C THR A 6 -63.67 -31.65 -11.36
N PHE A 7 -62.61 -32.34 -11.83
CA PHE A 7 -61.29 -32.32 -11.22
C PHE A 7 -60.49 -31.14 -11.78
N PHE A 8 -60.10 -30.19 -10.93
CA PHE A 8 -59.12 -29.17 -11.28
C PHE A 8 -57.69 -29.71 -11.05
N VAL A 9 -56.94 -29.84 -12.10
CA VAL A 9 -55.49 -30.15 -12.01
C VAL A 9 -54.71 -28.84 -11.92
N LEU A 10 -54.11 -28.59 -10.75
CA LEU A 10 -53.23 -27.44 -10.54
C LEU A 10 -51.83 -27.79 -11.05
N VAL A 11 -51.43 -27.20 -12.17
CA VAL A 11 -50.07 -27.31 -12.70
C VAL A 11 -49.23 -26.26 -12.01
N VAL A 12 -48.34 -26.67 -11.07
CA VAL A 12 -47.37 -25.81 -10.46
C VAL A 12 -46.13 -25.76 -11.36
N LEU A 13 -45.97 -24.67 -12.11
CA LEU A 13 -44.75 -24.36 -12.86
C LEU A 13 -43.66 -23.90 -11.88
N GLY A 14 -42.75 -24.82 -11.56
CA GLY A 14 -41.55 -24.51 -10.79
C GLY A 14 -40.58 -23.68 -11.64
N PHE A 15 -40.42 -22.38 -11.34
CA PHE A 15 -39.32 -21.55 -11.85
C PHE A 15 -38.02 -21.98 -11.19
N VAL A 16 -37.21 -22.78 -11.89
CA VAL A 16 -35.81 -23.02 -11.53
C VAL A 16 -35.03 -21.75 -11.91
N GLY A 17 -34.85 -20.84 -10.97
CA GLY A 17 -33.96 -19.68 -11.15
C GLY A 17 -32.53 -20.19 -11.28
N ALA A 18 -31.96 -20.09 -12.48
CA ALA A 18 -30.52 -20.25 -12.66
C ALA A 18 -29.80 -19.12 -11.91
N GLN A 19 -29.29 -19.43 -10.74
CA GLN A 19 -28.32 -18.56 -10.08
C GLN A 19 -27.04 -18.58 -10.89
N SER A 20 -26.74 -17.49 -11.59
CA SER A 20 -25.43 -17.29 -12.20
C SER A 20 -24.40 -17.27 -11.09
N ALA A 21 -23.65 -18.34 -10.93
CA ALA A 21 -22.48 -18.36 -10.06
C ALA A 21 -21.49 -17.34 -10.65
N ILE A 22 -21.30 -16.20 -9.99
CA ILE A 22 -20.24 -15.26 -10.30
C ILE A 22 -18.95 -16.03 -10.05
N ALA A 23 -18.20 -16.32 -11.11
CA ALA A 23 -16.91 -16.99 -10.98
C ALA A 23 -16.01 -16.11 -10.12
N GLN A 24 -15.52 -16.65 -9.02
CA GLN A 24 -14.58 -15.94 -8.15
C GLN A 24 -13.33 -15.57 -8.94
N PRO A 25 -12.75 -14.35 -8.76
CA PRO A 25 -11.55 -13.95 -9.47
C PRO A 25 -10.42 -14.92 -9.15
N ARG A 26 -9.70 -15.36 -10.19
CA ARG A 26 -8.50 -16.18 -10.01
C ARG A 26 -7.35 -15.27 -9.58
N PHE A 27 -6.98 -15.32 -8.31
CA PHE A 27 -5.78 -14.62 -7.84
C PHE A 27 -4.52 -15.20 -8.47
N GLY A 28 -3.47 -14.38 -8.57
CA GLY A 28 -2.18 -14.71 -9.17
C GLY A 28 -1.95 -14.03 -10.51
N ALA A 29 -1.08 -14.63 -11.32
CA ALA A 29 -0.65 -14.10 -12.60
C ALA A 29 -1.81 -13.99 -13.61
N GLN A 30 -1.89 -12.85 -14.30
CA GLN A 30 -2.92 -12.51 -15.29
C GLN A 30 -2.35 -12.40 -16.72
N GLY A 31 -1.23 -13.03 -17.00
CA GLY A 31 -0.60 -13.01 -18.31
C GLY A 31 0.87 -13.40 -18.26
N ALA A 32 1.56 -13.24 -19.39
CA ALA A 32 2.98 -13.52 -19.48
C ALA A 32 3.82 -12.46 -18.76
N GLU A 33 5.03 -12.87 -18.34
CA GLU A 33 6.05 -11.95 -17.85
C GLU A 33 6.58 -11.10 -19.00
N ALA A 34 6.96 -9.86 -18.70
CA ALA A 34 7.57 -8.91 -19.61
C ALA A 34 8.89 -8.37 -19.04
N GLU A 35 9.83 -8.05 -19.91
CA GLU A 35 11.05 -7.33 -19.51
C GLU A 35 10.81 -5.82 -19.42
N PRO A 36 11.52 -5.09 -18.57
CA PRO A 36 12.54 -5.60 -17.63
C PRO A 36 11.96 -6.17 -16.34
N ALA A 37 12.80 -6.91 -15.61
CA ALA A 37 12.50 -7.39 -14.25
C ALA A 37 11.31 -8.37 -14.16
N ARG A 38 11.05 -9.15 -15.21
CA ARG A 38 9.98 -10.15 -15.25
C ARG A 38 8.64 -9.56 -14.79
N MET A 39 8.36 -8.32 -15.20
CA MET A 39 7.13 -7.61 -14.82
C MET A 39 5.90 -8.39 -15.27
N GLN A 40 4.92 -8.56 -14.37
CA GLN A 40 3.73 -9.34 -14.65
C GLN A 40 2.50 -8.71 -13.99
N GLN A 41 1.38 -8.70 -14.69
CA GLN A 41 0.08 -8.35 -14.10
C GLN A 41 -0.39 -9.46 -13.18
N TRP A 42 -0.90 -9.06 -12.01
CA TRP A 42 -1.43 -9.97 -10.99
C TRP A 42 -2.78 -9.47 -10.49
N LEU A 43 -3.60 -10.41 -9.99
CA LEU A 43 -4.72 -10.12 -9.11
C LEU A 43 -4.37 -10.66 -7.72
N VAL A 44 -4.60 -9.85 -6.70
CA VAL A 44 -4.37 -10.22 -5.30
C VAL A 44 -5.60 -9.93 -4.45
N PRO A 45 -5.78 -10.61 -3.31
CA PRO A 45 -6.87 -10.31 -2.38
C PRO A 45 -6.79 -8.87 -1.87
N SER A 46 -7.95 -8.32 -1.55
CA SER A 46 -8.11 -7.06 -0.85
C SER A 46 -8.95 -7.25 0.43
N PRO A 47 -9.06 -6.24 1.31
CA PRO A 47 -9.97 -6.30 2.46
C PRO A 47 -11.44 -6.41 2.08
N ASP A 48 -11.80 -5.99 0.88
CA ASP A 48 -13.13 -6.17 0.31
C ASP A 48 -13.16 -7.50 -0.46
N PRO A 49 -13.88 -8.53 0.03
CA PRO A 49 -13.89 -9.86 -0.59
C PRO A 49 -14.51 -9.87 -1.99
N GLU A 50 -15.28 -8.84 -2.35
CA GLU A 50 -15.88 -8.69 -3.67
C GLU A 50 -14.95 -8.00 -4.68
N THR A 51 -13.83 -7.42 -4.21
CA THR A 51 -12.90 -6.64 -5.00
C THR A 51 -11.51 -7.28 -5.02
N ALA A 52 -11.11 -7.87 -6.15
CA ALA A 52 -9.73 -8.29 -6.39
C ALA A 52 -8.87 -7.06 -6.76
N ALA A 53 -7.75 -6.88 -6.07
CA ALA A 53 -6.85 -5.77 -6.35
C ALA A 53 -5.93 -6.10 -7.54
N HIS A 54 -5.91 -5.23 -8.55
CA HIS A 54 -4.90 -5.28 -9.61
C HIS A 54 -3.53 -4.99 -9.02
N ALA A 55 -2.51 -5.65 -9.53
CA ALA A 55 -1.14 -5.46 -9.04
C ALA A 55 -0.12 -5.65 -10.15
N LEU A 56 1.05 -5.03 -10.00
CA LEU A 56 2.24 -5.36 -10.76
C LEU A 56 3.22 -6.12 -9.86
N LEU A 57 3.69 -7.25 -10.34
CA LEU A 57 4.77 -8.01 -9.74
C LEU A 57 6.02 -7.88 -10.59
N PHE A 58 7.14 -7.53 -9.95
CA PHE A 58 8.47 -7.52 -10.54
C PHE A 58 9.35 -8.53 -9.82
N ARG A 59 10.19 -9.26 -10.52
CA ARG A 59 11.03 -10.31 -9.91
C ARG A 59 12.45 -10.28 -10.43
N PRO A 60 13.44 -10.65 -9.60
CA PRO A 60 14.78 -10.97 -10.09
C PRO A 60 14.77 -12.19 -11.01
N SER A 61 15.86 -12.41 -11.74
CA SER A 61 16.09 -13.65 -12.46
C SER A 61 16.22 -14.85 -11.50
N GLY A 62 15.82 -16.04 -11.96
CA GLY A 62 15.83 -17.27 -11.16
C GLY A 62 14.49 -17.58 -10.49
N ASP A 63 14.48 -18.62 -9.66
CA ASP A 63 13.25 -19.20 -9.07
C ASP A 63 12.97 -18.69 -7.67
N GLY A 64 13.93 -18.06 -7.01
CA GLY A 64 13.80 -17.60 -5.64
C GLY A 64 14.15 -18.70 -4.61
N PRO A 65 13.61 -18.68 -3.36
CA PRO A 65 12.69 -17.65 -2.86
C PRO A 65 13.39 -16.31 -2.58
N PHE A 66 12.71 -15.23 -2.97
CA PHE A 66 13.19 -13.85 -2.81
C PHE A 66 12.60 -13.19 -1.56
N PRO A 67 13.30 -12.26 -0.89
CA PRO A 67 12.66 -11.36 0.06
C PRO A 67 11.62 -10.51 -0.68
N LEU A 68 10.52 -10.15 -0.01
CA LEU A 68 9.43 -9.38 -0.60
C LEU A 68 9.58 -7.89 -0.28
N ALA A 69 9.40 -7.03 -1.27
CA ALA A 69 9.08 -5.63 -1.08
C ALA A 69 7.64 -5.37 -1.57
N LEU A 70 6.82 -4.73 -0.75
CA LEU A 70 5.48 -4.31 -1.14
C LEU A 70 5.43 -2.78 -1.18
N ILE A 71 5.06 -2.20 -2.33
CA ILE A 71 4.95 -0.76 -2.51
C ILE A 71 3.47 -0.34 -2.41
N ALA A 72 3.13 0.42 -1.37
CA ALA A 72 1.81 1.01 -1.19
C ALA A 72 1.79 2.42 -1.79
N HIS A 73 0.95 2.63 -2.80
CA HIS A 73 0.92 3.84 -3.62
C HIS A 73 0.28 5.05 -2.92
N ALA A 74 0.54 6.27 -3.45
CA ALA A 74 -0.14 7.50 -3.08
C ALA A 74 -1.64 7.45 -3.40
N SER A 75 -2.42 8.34 -2.81
CA SER A 75 -3.87 8.43 -3.04
C SER A 75 -4.35 9.88 -2.99
N THR A 76 -5.60 10.09 -3.39
CA THR A 76 -6.30 11.38 -3.31
C THR A 76 -7.72 11.20 -2.78
N GLN A 77 -8.24 12.19 -2.07
CA GLN A 77 -9.64 12.23 -1.65
C GLN A 77 -10.60 12.59 -2.80
N ASN A 78 -10.09 13.15 -3.88
CA ASN A 78 -10.91 13.50 -5.05
C ASN A 78 -11.39 12.23 -5.75
N VAL A 79 -12.70 11.97 -5.71
CA VAL A 79 -13.36 10.76 -6.24
C VAL A 79 -13.05 10.55 -7.73
N LEU A 80 -13.13 11.63 -8.54
CA LEU A 80 -12.90 11.52 -9.99
C LEU A 80 -11.43 11.23 -10.32
N ARG A 81 -10.50 11.94 -9.68
CA ARG A 81 -9.07 11.69 -9.86
C ARG A 81 -8.71 10.27 -9.43
N ARG A 82 -9.26 9.80 -8.31
CA ARG A 82 -9.01 8.45 -7.81
C ARG A 82 -9.55 7.36 -8.74
N ALA A 83 -10.78 7.51 -9.24
CA ALA A 83 -11.36 6.57 -10.20
C ALA A 83 -10.62 6.52 -11.54
N GLN A 84 -9.91 7.58 -11.89
CA GLN A 84 -9.14 7.70 -13.14
C GLN A 84 -7.63 7.50 -12.92
N MET A 85 -7.19 7.10 -11.73
CA MET A 85 -5.78 6.83 -11.49
C MET A 85 -5.28 5.73 -12.44
N PRO A 86 -4.13 5.95 -13.09
CA PRO A 86 -3.48 4.85 -13.80
C PRO A 86 -2.98 3.79 -12.81
N GLN A 87 -2.80 2.56 -13.28
CA GLN A 87 -2.15 1.51 -12.48
C GLN A 87 -0.84 2.04 -11.90
N PRO A 88 -0.66 2.04 -10.56
CA PRO A 88 0.59 2.46 -9.96
C PRO A 88 1.71 1.49 -10.34
N GLU A 89 2.83 2.03 -10.81
CA GLU A 89 3.91 1.20 -11.35
C GLU A 89 5.21 1.32 -10.53
N TYR A 90 5.60 2.51 -10.09
CA TYR A 90 6.85 2.75 -9.35
C TYR A 90 8.08 2.09 -10.01
N ARG A 91 8.17 2.10 -11.36
CA ARG A 91 9.16 1.33 -12.13
C ARG A 91 10.60 1.55 -11.67
N ALA A 92 11.00 2.79 -11.43
CA ALA A 92 12.37 3.10 -10.99
C ALA A 92 12.65 2.50 -9.60
N LEU A 93 11.70 2.63 -8.67
CA LEU A 93 11.81 2.10 -7.31
C LEU A 93 11.75 0.56 -7.32
N ALA A 94 10.85 -0.02 -8.11
CA ALA A 94 10.77 -1.47 -8.31
C ALA A 94 12.08 -2.02 -8.89
N ALA A 95 12.64 -1.40 -9.93
CA ALA A 95 13.92 -1.79 -10.52
C ALA A 95 15.08 -1.69 -9.51
N TRP A 96 15.09 -0.63 -8.68
CA TRP A 96 16.08 -0.45 -7.63
C TRP A 96 16.02 -1.60 -6.59
N LEU A 97 14.81 -2.01 -6.17
CA LEU A 97 14.57 -3.11 -5.22
C LEU A 97 14.89 -4.48 -5.86
N VAL A 98 14.46 -4.72 -7.10
CA VAL A 98 14.79 -5.96 -7.86
C VAL A 98 16.28 -6.13 -8.00
N GLY A 99 17.03 -5.05 -8.30
CA GLY A 99 18.49 -5.06 -8.35
C GLY A 99 19.16 -5.43 -7.02
N ARG A 100 18.41 -5.42 -5.90
CA ARG A 100 18.85 -5.85 -4.56
C ARG A 100 18.27 -7.22 -4.17
N GLY A 101 17.67 -7.90 -5.11
CA GLY A 101 17.19 -9.28 -4.96
C GLY A 101 15.77 -9.40 -4.39
N PHE A 102 15.01 -8.32 -4.30
CA PHE A 102 13.61 -8.37 -3.86
C PHE A 102 12.66 -8.76 -5.00
N ALA A 103 11.69 -9.62 -4.72
CA ALA A 103 10.44 -9.62 -5.46
C ALA A 103 9.62 -8.41 -5.02
N VAL A 104 9.06 -7.65 -5.96
CA VAL A 104 8.39 -6.37 -5.67
C VAL A 104 6.94 -6.43 -6.13
N LEU A 105 5.99 -6.23 -5.22
CA LEU A 105 4.58 -6.10 -5.53
C LEU A 105 4.12 -4.66 -5.39
N VAL A 106 3.36 -4.17 -6.37
CA VAL A 106 2.69 -2.87 -6.36
C VAL A 106 1.19 -3.09 -6.52
N PRO A 107 0.43 -3.32 -5.43
CA PRO A 107 -1.01 -3.48 -5.52
C PRO A 107 -1.71 -2.13 -5.66
N GLU A 108 -2.71 -2.06 -6.52
CA GLU A 108 -3.66 -0.94 -6.63
C GLU A 108 -4.81 -1.21 -5.67
N ARG A 109 -4.95 -0.37 -4.64
CA ARG A 109 -5.90 -0.59 -3.55
C ARG A 109 -7.36 -0.37 -3.96
N PRO A 110 -8.37 -0.98 -3.29
CA PRO A 110 -9.79 -0.76 -3.58
C PRO A 110 -10.18 0.72 -3.64
N GLY A 111 -11.08 1.05 -4.54
CA GLY A 111 -11.54 2.42 -4.80
C GLY A 111 -10.63 3.23 -5.71
N HIS A 112 -9.58 2.63 -6.30
CA HIS A 112 -8.65 3.28 -7.23
C HIS A 112 -8.70 2.61 -8.60
N GLY A 113 -8.54 3.43 -9.65
CA GLY A 113 -8.29 3.04 -11.03
C GLY A 113 -9.02 1.79 -11.51
N ALA A 114 -8.29 0.85 -12.08
CA ALA A 114 -8.83 -0.39 -12.65
C ALA A 114 -9.31 -1.39 -11.59
N THR A 115 -8.78 -1.35 -10.37
CA THR A 115 -9.26 -2.16 -9.25
C THR A 115 -10.70 -1.81 -8.90
N GLY A 116 -11.07 -0.52 -8.93
CA GLY A 116 -12.43 -0.09 -8.61
C GLY A 116 -12.85 -0.52 -7.20
N GLY A 117 -14.13 -0.90 -7.05
CA GLY A 117 -14.69 -1.28 -5.77
C GLY A 117 -14.92 -0.08 -4.82
N ARG A 118 -15.22 -0.39 -3.56
CA ARG A 118 -15.46 0.63 -2.55
C ARG A 118 -14.16 1.27 -2.07
N TYR A 119 -14.14 2.59 -1.95
CA TYR A 119 -13.03 3.31 -1.31
C TYR A 119 -13.08 3.11 0.22
N LEU A 120 -12.12 2.39 0.75
CA LEU A 120 -12.07 2.02 2.17
C LEU A 120 -11.33 3.05 3.03
N GLU A 121 -10.48 3.87 2.41
CA GLU A 121 -9.52 4.76 3.07
C GLU A 121 -10.05 6.19 3.25
N ASP A 122 -11.38 6.36 3.26
CA ASP A 122 -11.99 7.68 3.43
C ASP A 122 -11.67 8.23 4.81
N GLN A 123 -11.00 9.39 4.84
CA GLN A 123 -10.65 10.10 6.06
C GLN A 123 -11.76 11.03 6.55
N GLY A 124 -12.85 11.20 5.79
CA GLY A 124 -13.89 12.19 6.07
C GLY A 124 -13.53 13.59 5.56
N GLY A 125 -14.26 14.58 6.08
CA GLY A 125 -14.04 16.00 5.76
C GLY A 125 -12.73 16.56 6.31
N CYS A 126 -12.37 17.77 5.86
CA CYS A 126 -11.12 18.42 6.28
C CYS A 126 -11.11 18.73 7.79
N ASP A 127 -12.25 19.20 8.33
CA ASP A 127 -12.34 19.64 9.72
C ASP A 127 -12.50 18.47 10.72
N GLU A 128 -12.99 17.33 10.25
CA GLU A 128 -13.26 16.12 11.04
C GLU A 128 -12.50 14.90 10.48
N ALA A 129 -11.27 15.12 10.02
CA ALA A 129 -10.49 14.07 9.39
C ALA A 129 -10.12 12.96 10.40
N ASP A 130 -10.50 11.72 10.06
CA ASP A 130 -10.13 10.51 10.79
C ASP A 130 -8.94 9.84 10.10
N TYR A 131 -7.75 10.28 10.48
CA TYR A 131 -6.51 9.80 9.88
C TYR A 131 -6.09 8.42 10.38
N SER A 132 -6.49 8.05 11.59
CA SER A 132 -6.25 6.71 12.14
C SER A 132 -7.04 5.67 11.37
N ARG A 133 -8.35 5.87 11.20
CA ARG A 133 -9.20 4.97 10.40
C ARG A 133 -8.68 4.80 8.98
N SER A 134 -8.35 5.90 8.32
CA SER A 134 -7.84 5.83 6.94
C SER A 134 -6.47 5.15 6.84
N GLY A 135 -5.61 5.31 7.84
CA GLY A 135 -4.33 4.63 7.96
C GLY A 135 -4.51 3.12 8.13
N TYR A 136 -5.35 2.69 9.06
CA TYR A 136 -5.64 1.28 9.28
C TYR A 136 -6.33 0.62 8.08
N ALA A 137 -7.24 1.29 7.39
CA ALA A 137 -7.83 0.76 6.16
C ALA A 137 -6.80 0.54 5.03
N THR A 138 -5.80 1.43 4.94
CA THR A 138 -4.66 1.22 4.04
C THR A 138 -3.77 0.07 4.51
N ALA A 139 -3.52 -0.05 5.83
CA ALA A 139 -2.77 -1.16 6.42
C ALA A 139 -3.44 -2.51 6.14
N ASP A 140 -4.77 -2.58 6.22
CA ASP A 140 -5.53 -3.79 5.88
C ASP A 140 -5.31 -4.21 4.42
N SER A 141 -5.28 -3.25 3.50
CA SER A 141 -4.99 -3.52 2.08
C SER A 141 -3.56 -4.06 1.89
N ILE A 142 -2.59 -3.50 2.61
CA ILE A 142 -1.20 -4.00 2.60
C ILE A 142 -1.15 -5.43 3.17
N LYS A 143 -1.83 -5.70 4.30
CA LYS A 143 -1.88 -7.02 4.94
C LYS A 143 -2.48 -8.09 4.05
N ALA A 144 -3.58 -7.79 3.36
CA ALA A 144 -4.24 -8.74 2.47
C ALA A 144 -3.30 -9.17 1.34
N ALA A 145 -2.66 -8.22 0.65
CA ALA A 145 -1.70 -8.50 -0.40
C ALA A 145 -0.45 -9.22 0.12
N LEU A 146 0.09 -8.78 1.27
CA LEU A 146 1.26 -9.38 1.91
C LEU A 146 1.02 -10.84 2.29
N SER A 147 -0.12 -11.15 2.90
CA SER A 147 -0.48 -12.51 3.31
C SER A 147 -0.52 -13.44 2.11
N TYR A 148 -1.17 -13.02 1.04
CA TYR A 148 -1.26 -13.79 -0.19
C TYR A 148 0.10 -14.04 -0.86
N LEU A 149 0.95 -12.99 -0.95
CA LEU A 149 2.27 -13.12 -1.57
C LEU A 149 3.20 -14.04 -0.78
N ARG A 150 3.08 -14.09 0.55
CA ARG A 150 3.87 -14.99 1.39
C ARG A 150 3.57 -16.47 1.17
N GLU A 151 2.40 -16.80 0.64
CA GLU A 151 2.05 -18.17 0.27
C GLU A 151 2.67 -18.60 -1.07
N GLN A 152 3.25 -17.66 -1.82
CA GLN A 152 3.85 -17.97 -3.11
C GLN A 152 5.22 -18.63 -2.95
N PRO A 153 5.54 -19.70 -3.71
CA PRO A 153 6.77 -20.48 -3.53
C PRO A 153 8.05 -19.69 -3.79
N PHE A 154 7.97 -18.59 -4.53
CA PHE A 154 9.10 -17.72 -4.83
C PHE A 154 9.33 -16.62 -3.79
N VAL A 155 8.54 -16.55 -2.70
CA VAL A 155 8.64 -15.51 -1.66
C VAL A 155 9.15 -16.10 -0.36
N ARG A 156 10.13 -15.44 0.25
CA ARG A 156 10.61 -15.76 1.59
C ARG A 156 9.64 -15.27 2.66
N GLN A 157 9.57 -16.00 3.79
CA GLN A 157 8.70 -15.67 4.92
C GLN A 157 9.25 -14.51 5.79
N ASP A 158 10.52 -14.20 5.65
CA ASP A 158 11.24 -13.16 6.41
C ASP A 158 11.90 -12.14 5.47
N GLY A 159 12.37 -11.06 6.04
CA GLY A 159 13.07 -10.01 5.30
C GLY A 159 12.17 -9.14 4.44
N THR A 160 10.86 -9.14 4.69
CA THR A 160 9.93 -8.28 3.94
C THR A 160 10.18 -6.81 4.28
N VAL A 161 10.17 -5.96 3.26
CA VAL A 161 10.18 -4.50 3.40
C VAL A 161 8.88 -3.94 2.86
N ILE A 162 8.21 -3.10 3.65
CA ILE A 162 7.05 -2.35 3.17
C ILE A 162 7.53 -0.96 2.77
N VAL A 163 7.24 -0.57 1.55
CA VAL A 163 7.55 0.77 1.03
C VAL A 163 6.24 1.50 0.82
N GLY A 164 6.08 2.66 1.41
CA GLY A 164 4.89 3.48 1.22
C GLY A 164 5.22 4.83 0.61
N HIS A 165 4.28 5.37 -0.15
CA HIS A 165 4.33 6.74 -0.63
C HIS A 165 3.06 7.49 -0.24
N SER A 166 3.19 8.67 0.39
CA SER A 166 2.06 9.54 0.76
C SER A 166 1.02 8.77 1.61
N ALA A 167 -0.20 8.66 1.15
CA ALA A 167 -1.27 7.88 1.79
C ALA A 167 -0.91 6.40 1.99
N GLY A 168 -0.16 5.80 1.07
CA GLY A 168 0.36 4.44 1.22
C GLY A 168 1.41 4.34 2.32
N ALA A 169 2.26 5.36 2.46
CA ALA A 169 3.21 5.45 3.57
C ALA A 169 2.49 5.67 4.91
N TRP A 170 1.40 6.43 4.92
CA TRP A 170 0.55 6.60 6.10
C TRP A 170 0.01 5.26 6.60
N GLY A 171 -0.52 4.44 5.69
CA GLY A 171 -0.95 3.07 6.02
C GLY A 171 0.20 2.14 6.42
N ALA A 172 1.39 2.31 5.86
CA ALA A 172 2.56 1.55 6.27
C ALA A 172 2.99 1.90 7.71
N LEU A 173 2.85 3.17 8.15
CA LEU A 173 3.07 3.55 9.54
C LEU A 173 2.03 2.94 10.48
N ALA A 174 0.74 2.94 10.10
CA ALA A 174 -0.32 2.27 10.85
C ALA A 174 -0.02 0.76 10.98
N LEU A 175 0.42 0.12 9.91
CA LEU A 175 0.83 -1.28 9.93
C LEU A 175 2.02 -1.55 10.86
N ALA A 176 2.96 -0.60 10.99
CA ALA A 176 4.11 -0.75 11.87
C ALA A 176 3.69 -0.98 13.33
N GLY A 177 2.65 -0.30 13.82
CA GLY A 177 2.09 -0.49 15.17
C GLY A 177 1.55 -1.90 15.42
N GLU A 178 1.14 -2.62 14.37
CA GLU A 178 0.69 -4.02 14.48
C GLU A 178 1.85 -5.03 14.52
N ASN A 179 3.09 -4.60 14.37
CA ASN A 179 4.30 -5.45 14.35
C ASN A 179 4.17 -6.68 13.44
N PRO A 180 3.91 -6.51 12.14
CA PRO A 180 3.59 -7.61 11.25
C PRO A 180 4.75 -8.60 11.15
N LYS A 181 4.47 -9.87 11.43
CA LYS A 181 5.49 -10.93 11.45
C LYS A 181 6.25 -10.99 10.13
N GLY A 182 7.59 -11.07 10.20
CA GLY A 182 8.49 -11.19 9.03
C GLY A 182 8.71 -9.89 8.26
N VAL A 183 8.12 -8.75 8.67
CA VAL A 183 8.46 -7.43 8.16
C VAL A 183 9.69 -6.91 8.92
N SER A 184 10.73 -6.57 8.17
CA SER A 184 12.02 -6.13 8.73
C SER A 184 12.14 -4.61 8.81
N ALA A 185 11.44 -3.89 7.95
CA ALA A 185 11.45 -2.43 7.91
C ALA A 185 10.26 -1.84 7.17
N ILE A 186 9.98 -0.58 7.50
CA ILE A 186 9.10 0.31 6.73
C ILE A 186 9.98 1.40 6.10
N ILE A 187 9.79 1.66 4.81
CA ILE A 187 10.35 2.82 4.12
C ILE A 187 9.17 3.72 3.74
N ALA A 188 9.10 4.88 4.36
CA ALA A 188 7.99 5.82 4.22
C ALA A 188 8.45 7.08 3.45
N PHE A 189 8.02 7.22 2.22
CA PHE A 189 8.23 8.42 1.41
C PHE A 189 7.08 9.39 1.62
N ALA A 190 7.38 10.57 2.15
CA ALA A 190 6.43 11.66 2.36
C ALA A 190 5.08 11.22 2.96
N PRO A 191 5.07 10.45 4.07
CA PRO A 191 3.83 9.91 4.62
C PRO A 191 2.90 11.00 5.13
N GLY A 192 1.62 10.83 4.84
CA GLY A 192 0.58 11.73 5.31
C GLY A 192 -0.70 11.61 4.49
N ARG A 193 -1.73 12.31 4.95
CA ARG A 193 -3.03 12.50 4.30
C ARG A 193 -3.52 13.93 4.47
N GLY A 194 -4.45 14.37 3.63
CA GLY A 194 -5.04 15.71 3.73
C GLY A 194 -4.14 16.84 3.23
N GLY A 195 -3.02 16.53 2.58
CA GLY A 195 -2.15 17.53 1.96
C GLY A 195 -2.79 18.23 0.76
N HIS A 196 -2.35 19.45 0.47
CA HIS A 196 -2.95 20.35 -0.51
C HIS A 196 -4.43 20.61 -0.23
N ALA A 197 -4.77 20.87 1.04
CA ALA A 197 -6.11 21.31 1.41
C ALA A 197 -6.52 22.50 0.52
N ASN A 198 -7.73 22.43 -0.05
CA ASN A 198 -8.24 23.42 -1.00
C ASN A 198 -7.36 23.62 -2.26
N ASP A 199 -6.63 22.59 -2.69
CA ASP A 199 -5.65 22.64 -3.78
C ASP A 199 -4.50 23.66 -3.55
N LEU A 200 -4.22 24.03 -2.30
CA LEU A 200 -3.17 24.98 -1.94
C LEU A 200 -1.91 24.27 -1.41
N PRO A 201 -0.71 24.62 -1.90
CA PRO A 201 0.54 24.05 -1.40
C PRO A 201 0.78 24.42 0.07
N ASN A 202 1.41 23.52 0.80
CA ASN A 202 1.72 23.64 2.24
C ASN A 202 0.48 23.78 3.15
N GLN A 203 -0.69 23.48 2.66
CA GLN A 203 -1.89 23.41 3.47
C GLN A 203 -2.31 21.96 3.70
N VAL A 204 -2.54 21.60 4.95
CA VAL A 204 -2.94 20.26 5.37
C VAL A 204 -4.20 20.34 6.20
N CYS A 205 -5.17 19.48 5.90
CA CYS A 205 -6.38 19.35 6.69
C CYS A 205 -6.05 18.87 8.11
N ALA A 206 -6.66 19.47 9.12
CA ALA A 206 -6.58 19.05 10.52
C ALA A 206 -5.18 18.53 10.95
N PRO A 207 -4.12 19.33 10.87
CA PRO A 207 -2.75 18.86 11.11
C PRO A 207 -2.53 18.31 12.53
N HIS A 208 -3.28 18.81 13.51
CA HIS A 208 -3.25 18.27 14.89
C HIS A 208 -3.73 16.81 14.94
N THR A 209 -4.83 16.48 14.26
CA THR A 209 -5.35 15.12 14.18
C THR A 209 -4.37 14.20 13.46
N LEU A 210 -3.69 14.72 12.43
CA LEU A 210 -2.64 13.98 11.73
C LEU A 210 -1.48 13.65 12.68
N MET A 211 -1.05 14.59 13.52
CA MET A 211 0.00 14.36 14.54
C MET A 211 -0.47 13.36 15.62
N GLN A 212 -1.71 13.43 16.06
CA GLN A 212 -2.26 12.48 17.03
C GLN A 212 -2.25 11.04 16.47
N SER A 213 -2.70 10.87 15.21
CA SER A 213 -2.65 9.56 14.54
C SER A 213 -1.22 9.07 14.33
N ALA A 214 -0.25 9.97 14.05
CA ALA A 214 1.15 9.59 13.98
C ALA A 214 1.68 9.05 15.31
N ALA A 215 1.31 9.68 16.44
CA ALA A 215 1.67 9.20 17.77
C ALA A 215 1.04 7.83 18.06
N GLU A 216 -0.24 7.66 17.75
CA GLU A 216 -0.97 6.38 17.87
C GLU A 216 -0.28 5.25 17.09
N PHE A 217 0.10 5.51 15.85
CA PHE A 217 0.82 4.51 15.02
C PHE A 217 2.21 4.16 15.56
N GLY A 218 2.81 5.06 16.36
CA GLY A 218 4.07 4.82 17.05
C GLY A 218 3.94 3.91 18.26
N GLU A 219 2.75 3.77 18.84
CA GLU A 219 2.51 2.95 20.02
C GLU A 219 2.90 1.48 19.74
N ASP A 220 3.67 0.90 20.67
CA ASP A 220 4.15 -0.48 20.61
C ASP A 220 4.90 -0.87 19.31
N THR A 221 5.26 0.08 18.46
CA THR A 221 5.97 -0.19 17.21
C THR A 221 7.41 -0.66 17.46
N HIS A 222 7.74 -1.87 17.01
CA HIS A 222 9.10 -2.44 17.05
C HIS A 222 9.77 -2.46 15.68
N VAL A 223 9.00 -2.41 14.59
CA VAL A 223 9.52 -2.37 13.23
C VAL A 223 10.21 -1.02 12.96
N PRO A 224 11.48 -1.00 12.55
CA PRO A 224 12.17 0.25 12.25
C PRO A 224 11.56 0.94 11.03
N VAL A 225 11.41 2.26 11.12
CA VAL A 225 10.88 3.12 10.07
C VAL A 225 11.98 4.03 9.53
N ILE A 226 12.13 4.09 8.21
CA ILE A 226 12.94 5.08 7.50
C ILE A 226 11.96 6.06 6.86
N TRP A 227 11.99 7.30 7.31
CA TRP A 227 11.06 8.34 6.86
C TRP A 227 11.80 9.37 6.01
N LEU A 228 11.46 9.44 4.73
CA LEU A 228 12.11 10.29 3.74
C LEU A 228 11.14 11.37 3.26
N VAL A 229 11.60 12.62 3.21
CA VAL A 229 10.88 13.74 2.61
C VAL A 229 11.85 14.59 1.80
N ALA A 230 11.42 15.13 0.67
CA ALA A 230 12.25 16.08 -0.10
C ALA A 230 12.11 17.51 0.47
N ALA A 231 13.18 18.32 0.34
CA ALA A 231 13.20 19.69 0.85
C ALA A 231 12.13 20.62 0.23
N ASN A 232 11.62 20.25 -0.94
CA ASN A 232 10.57 21.00 -1.66
C ASN A 232 9.24 20.23 -1.73
N ASP A 233 8.97 19.33 -0.79
CA ASP A 233 7.63 18.72 -0.66
C ASP A 233 6.64 19.77 -0.19
N SER A 234 5.62 20.06 -1.02
CA SER A 234 4.59 21.03 -0.71
C SER A 234 3.28 20.41 -0.21
N TYR A 235 3.17 19.07 -0.18
CA TYR A 235 2.05 18.35 0.45
C TYR A 235 2.27 18.21 1.96
N PHE A 236 3.47 17.76 2.33
CA PHE A 236 3.88 17.61 3.73
C PHE A 236 5.28 18.21 3.89
N SER A 237 5.32 19.51 4.15
CA SER A 237 6.61 20.22 4.27
C SER A 237 7.58 19.49 5.20
N PRO A 238 8.91 19.65 5.03
CA PRO A 238 9.89 19.03 5.92
C PRO A 238 9.66 19.33 7.39
N ASP A 239 9.14 20.52 7.73
CA ASP A 239 8.85 20.91 9.10
C ASP A 239 7.64 20.16 9.67
N LEU A 240 6.56 20.04 8.90
CA LEU A 240 5.41 19.22 9.31
C LEU A 240 5.80 17.74 9.38
N SER A 241 6.52 17.23 8.38
CA SER A 241 7.00 15.85 8.38
C SER A 241 7.87 15.52 9.59
N ARG A 242 8.70 16.48 10.05
CA ARG A 242 9.48 16.34 11.27
C ARG A 242 8.59 16.25 12.51
N GLN A 243 7.58 17.12 12.61
CA GLN A 243 6.61 17.08 13.72
C GLN A 243 5.85 15.74 13.75
N LEU A 244 5.45 15.22 12.60
CA LEU A 244 4.80 13.91 12.51
C LEU A 244 5.75 12.76 12.92
N ALA A 245 7.00 12.80 12.49
CA ALA A 245 8.01 11.82 12.89
C ALA A 245 8.32 11.90 14.39
N ASP A 246 8.34 13.10 14.98
CA ASP A 246 8.52 13.30 16.41
C ASP A 246 7.30 12.82 17.21
N ALA A 247 6.08 13.03 16.70
CA ALA A 247 4.86 12.46 17.28
C ALA A 247 4.93 10.92 17.29
N PHE A 248 5.31 10.31 16.17
CA PHE A 248 5.50 8.85 16.06
C PHE A 248 6.54 8.32 17.06
N ARG A 249 7.66 9.05 17.27
CA ARG A 249 8.66 8.71 18.31
C ARG A 249 8.10 8.83 19.73
N THR A 250 7.29 9.86 19.96
CA THR A 250 6.67 10.09 21.29
C THR A 250 5.70 8.95 21.62
N GLY A 251 5.05 8.36 20.64
CA GLY A 251 4.25 7.13 20.78
C GLY A 251 5.10 5.90 21.13
N GLY A 252 6.40 5.91 20.84
CA GLY A 252 7.31 4.78 21.11
C GLY A 252 8.02 4.23 19.86
N GLY A 253 7.61 4.65 18.67
CA GLY A 253 8.12 4.15 17.40
C GLY A 253 9.58 4.58 17.13
N ARG A 254 10.34 3.68 16.50
CA ARG A 254 11.72 3.95 16.08
C ARG A 254 11.72 4.44 14.63
N VAL A 255 12.07 5.72 14.43
CA VAL A 255 12.12 6.33 13.11
C VAL A 255 13.44 7.02 12.82
N ASP A 256 14.06 6.70 11.70
CA ASP A 256 15.17 7.42 11.08
C ASP A 256 14.57 8.42 10.08
N PHE A 257 14.48 9.68 10.47
CA PHE A 257 13.90 10.77 9.68
C PHE A 257 14.99 11.51 8.90
N ARG A 258 14.79 11.63 7.59
CA ARG A 258 15.75 12.29 6.70
C ARG A 258 15.06 13.24 5.73
N VAL A 259 15.61 14.45 5.61
CA VAL A 259 15.25 15.42 4.58
C VAL A 259 16.25 15.30 3.45
N LEU A 260 15.76 14.90 2.28
CA LEU A 260 16.54 14.82 1.05
C LEU A 260 16.57 16.16 0.32
N PRO A 261 17.55 16.42 -0.55
CA PRO A 261 17.54 17.61 -1.40
C PRO A 261 16.24 17.76 -2.18
N ALA A 262 15.99 18.96 -2.72
CA ALA A 262 14.84 19.21 -3.60
C ALA A 262 14.83 18.25 -4.81
N SER A 263 13.65 17.71 -5.12
CA SER A 263 13.43 16.77 -6.22
C SER A 263 12.44 17.34 -7.23
N GLY A 264 12.88 17.62 -8.43
CA GLY A 264 12.02 18.19 -9.47
C GLY A 264 11.36 19.52 -9.06
N SER A 265 10.21 19.82 -9.64
CA SER A 265 9.38 20.98 -9.28
C SER A 265 8.52 20.75 -8.03
N GLU A 266 8.26 19.49 -7.69
CA GLU A 266 7.46 19.06 -6.55
C GLU A 266 8.11 17.81 -5.92
N GLY A 267 8.59 17.96 -4.69
CA GLY A 267 9.34 16.93 -3.99
C GLY A 267 8.50 15.75 -3.53
N HIS A 268 7.18 15.92 -3.46
CA HIS A 268 6.26 14.86 -3.04
C HIS A 268 6.38 13.59 -3.88
N TRP A 269 6.65 13.73 -5.17
CA TRP A 269 6.72 12.63 -6.15
C TRP A 269 8.10 11.94 -6.24
N LEU A 270 8.96 12.21 -5.29
CA LEU A 270 10.33 11.66 -5.24
C LEU A 270 10.37 10.12 -5.38
N ALA A 271 9.41 9.37 -4.82
CA ALA A 271 9.35 7.91 -4.92
C ALA A 271 8.98 7.38 -6.33
N GLU A 272 8.37 8.23 -7.16
CA GLU A 272 7.87 7.84 -8.49
C GLU A 272 8.84 8.19 -9.62
N THR A 273 9.83 9.06 -9.34
CA THR A 273 10.76 9.54 -10.36
C THR A 273 12.11 8.83 -10.29
N GLU A 274 12.73 8.61 -11.43
CA GLU A 274 14.07 8.01 -11.52
C GLU A 274 15.11 8.85 -10.76
N ALA A 275 15.05 10.18 -10.92
CA ALA A 275 15.95 11.10 -10.23
C ALA A 275 15.77 11.05 -8.70
N GLY A 276 14.52 10.99 -8.22
CA GLY A 276 14.21 10.90 -6.81
C GLY A 276 14.67 9.57 -6.21
N VAL A 277 14.41 8.45 -6.88
CA VAL A 277 14.88 7.12 -6.45
C VAL A 277 16.41 7.05 -6.42
N LYS A 278 17.09 7.61 -7.42
CA LYS A 278 18.55 7.70 -7.43
C LYS A 278 19.08 8.53 -6.26
N MET A 279 18.43 9.63 -5.94
CA MET A 279 18.78 10.50 -4.80
C MET A 279 18.58 9.75 -3.47
N ALA A 280 17.47 9.05 -3.31
CA ALA A 280 17.17 8.29 -2.10
C ALA A 280 18.04 7.02 -1.96
N GLY A 281 18.61 6.50 -3.06
CA GLY A 281 19.22 5.19 -3.12
C GLY A 281 20.36 4.97 -2.12
N SER A 282 21.25 5.96 -1.92
CA SER A 282 22.34 5.87 -0.94
C SER A 282 21.84 5.79 0.51
N GLU A 283 20.78 6.56 0.80
CA GLU A 283 20.14 6.58 2.12
C GLU A 283 19.43 5.26 2.41
N LEU A 284 18.72 4.74 1.41
CA LEU A 284 18.04 3.45 1.47
C LEU A 284 19.04 2.28 1.59
N ASP A 285 20.15 2.30 0.85
CA ASP A 285 21.19 1.28 0.97
C ASP A 285 21.81 1.24 2.37
N SER A 286 22.08 2.41 2.94
CA SER A 286 22.60 2.53 4.29
C SER A 286 21.64 1.95 5.32
N ALA A 287 20.34 2.28 5.19
CA ALA A 287 19.30 1.83 6.07
C ALA A 287 19.05 0.31 5.95
N LEU A 288 18.95 -0.23 4.74
CA LEU A 288 18.76 -1.66 4.52
C LEU A 288 19.95 -2.49 5.03
N LYS A 289 21.18 -1.97 4.91
CA LYS A 289 22.37 -2.62 5.48
C LYS A 289 22.33 -2.66 7.01
N ALA A 290 21.85 -1.61 7.65
CA ALA A 290 21.72 -1.57 9.11
C ALA A 290 20.66 -2.56 9.63
N LEU A 291 19.70 -2.94 8.80
CA LEU A 291 18.62 -3.88 9.12
C LEU A 291 18.98 -5.35 8.79
N ALA A 292 20.02 -5.57 7.97
CA ALA A 292 20.48 -6.92 7.69
C ALA A 292 20.89 -7.61 9.00
N PRO A 293 20.45 -8.86 9.27
CA PRO A 293 20.94 -9.59 10.43
C PRO A 293 22.47 -9.59 10.40
N VAL A 294 23.11 -9.18 11.49
CA VAL A 294 24.56 -9.33 11.64
C VAL A 294 24.83 -10.82 11.44
N ALA A 295 25.45 -11.17 10.30
CA ALA A 295 25.77 -12.55 9.97
C ALA A 295 26.50 -13.13 11.19
N ALA A 296 25.89 -14.13 11.83
CA ALA A 296 26.51 -14.81 12.96
C ALA A 296 27.90 -15.23 12.51
N LYS A 297 28.94 -14.64 13.09
CA LYS A 297 30.32 -15.06 12.87
C LYS A 297 30.36 -16.54 13.17
N LYS A 298 30.49 -17.37 12.16
CA LYS A 298 30.81 -18.78 12.33
C LYS A 298 32.08 -18.85 13.16
N ARG A 299 31.94 -19.27 14.44
CA ARG A 299 33.07 -19.65 15.28
C ARG A 299 33.59 -21.02 14.82
#